data_47d3d78a91ae9c27212582891f2f63c3
#
_entry.id   47d3d78a91ae9c27212582891f2f63c3
#
_cell.length_a   1.000
_cell.length_b   1.000
_cell.length_c   1.000
_cell.angle_alpha   90.00
_cell.angle_beta   90.00
_cell.angle_gamma   90.00
#
_symmetry.space_group_name_H-M   'P 1'
#
loop_
_entity.id
_entity.type
_entity.pdbx_description
1 polymer ?
#
loop_
_entity_poly.entity_id
_entity_poly.type
_entity_poly.pdbx_seq_one_letter_code
_entity_poly.pdbx_strand_id
1 'polypeptide(L)'
;MSRASREGPSVQGTLLALPAPSEHVVDGRGVDSPVARVLLDSPLPHLDRLFDYRVPPDLDTAAAVGTRVTVRFGGQETRGWIWERGGTTTHPGRLVPVRRVVSDLPVLTGPTMALIQAVAERTAGVRADVIRLAVPARHTATELSERDRAAAPLPRWDGVPSAKAGWDVYSGDELLTSLADRG
;
A
#
# COMPACT_ATOMS: atom_id res chain seq x y z
N MET A 1 -51.54 -36.06 37.74
CA MET A 1 -50.13 -36.44 37.68
C MET A 1 -49.44 -35.49 36.73
N SER A 2 -48.82 -34.46 37.30
CA SER A 2 -48.21 -33.37 36.54
C SER A 2 -46.71 -33.65 36.41
N ARG A 3 -46.20 -33.67 35.19
CA ARG A 3 -44.78 -33.96 34.86
C ARG A 3 -44.06 -32.64 34.77
N ALA A 4 -43.28 -32.28 35.77
CA ALA A 4 -42.42 -31.12 35.76
C ALA A 4 -41.24 -31.30 34.82
N SER A 5 -41.16 -30.47 33.80
CA SER A 5 -39.98 -30.35 32.92
C SER A 5 -38.87 -29.58 33.67
N ARG A 6 -37.75 -30.23 33.88
CA ARG A 6 -36.50 -29.59 34.38
C ARG A 6 -35.80 -28.92 33.23
N GLU A 7 -35.83 -27.60 33.17
CA GLU A 7 -34.91 -26.84 32.35
C GLU A 7 -33.52 -26.83 33.01
N GLY A 8 -32.55 -27.39 32.31
CA GLY A 8 -31.15 -27.33 32.71
C GLY A 8 -30.58 -25.93 32.45
N PRO A 9 -29.57 -25.48 33.22
CA PRO A 9 -28.97 -24.17 33.05
C PRO A 9 -28.23 -24.11 31.69
N SER A 10 -28.66 -23.16 30.85
CA SER A 10 -27.97 -22.78 29.63
C SER A 10 -26.62 -22.16 29.98
N VAL A 11 -25.53 -22.87 29.74
CA VAL A 11 -24.17 -22.31 29.85
C VAL A 11 -23.93 -21.42 28.61
N GLN A 12 -24.32 -20.17 28.70
CA GLN A 12 -23.85 -19.14 27.78
C GLN A 12 -22.36 -18.92 28.07
N GLY A 13 -21.50 -19.52 27.25
CA GLY A 13 -20.08 -19.26 27.28
C GLY A 13 -19.85 -17.79 26.93
N THR A 14 -19.53 -16.97 27.94
CA THR A 14 -19.01 -15.62 27.73
C THR A 14 -17.66 -15.77 27.01
N LEU A 15 -17.65 -15.59 25.70
CA LEU A 15 -16.41 -15.36 24.96
C LEU A 15 -15.76 -14.11 25.58
N LEU A 16 -14.66 -14.31 26.30
CA LEU A 16 -13.81 -13.24 26.79
C LEU A 16 -13.41 -12.40 25.59
N ALA A 17 -14.09 -11.26 25.38
CA ALA A 17 -13.71 -10.26 24.42
C ALA A 17 -12.34 -9.72 24.88
N LEU A 18 -11.28 -10.11 24.19
CA LEU A 18 -9.99 -9.47 24.38
C LEU A 18 -10.14 -7.99 24.11
N PRO A 19 -9.66 -7.11 25.00
CA PRO A 19 -9.72 -5.68 24.76
C PRO A 19 -9.08 -5.35 23.43
N ALA A 20 -9.73 -4.52 22.63
CA ALA A 20 -9.15 -4.02 21.38
C ALA A 20 -7.80 -3.33 21.70
N PRO A 21 -6.76 -3.54 20.90
CA PRO A 21 -5.47 -2.90 21.12
C PRO A 21 -5.66 -1.38 21.10
N SER A 22 -5.22 -0.70 22.16
CA SER A 22 -5.32 0.75 22.27
C SER A 22 -4.28 1.43 21.43
N GLU A 23 -4.68 2.44 20.63
CA GLU A 23 -3.76 3.30 19.92
C GLU A 23 -3.00 4.21 20.87
N HIS A 24 -1.72 4.42 20.59
CA HIS A 24 -0.90 5.39 21.30
C HIS A 24 -0.04 6.20 20.32
N VAL A 25 0.28 7.43 20.72
CA VAL A 25 1.11 8.36 19.93
C VAL A 25 2.57 7.92 20.01
N VAL A 26 3.26 7.95 18.88
CA VAL A 26 4.69 7.65 18.78
C VAL A 26 5.47 8.97 18.84
N ASP A 27 6.48 9.06 19.73
CA ASP A 27 7.40 10.19 19.74
C ASP A 27 8.22 10.22 18.45
N GLY A 28 7.92 11.21 17.62
CA GLY A 28 8.49 11.40 16.28
C GLY A 28 9.89 12.02 16.29
N ARG A 29 10.35 12.56 17.41
CA ARG A 29 11.64 13.30 17.49
C ARG A 29 11.81 14.35 16.38
N GLY A 30 10.73 15.09 16.11
CA GLY A 30 10.70 16.10 15.04
C GLY A 30 10.14 15.63 13.69
N VAL A 31 9.61 14.40 13.64
CA VAL A 31 8.87 13.85 12.48
C VAL A 31 7.39 13.93 12.77
N ASP A 32 6.62 14.62 11.94
CA ASP A 32 5.16 14.80 12.14
C ASP A 32 4.36 13.52 12.05
N SER A 33 4.78 12.61 11.17
CA SER A 33 4.14 11.32 10.94
C SER A 33 5.17 10.18 11.12
N PRO A 34 5.58 9.88 12.38
CA PRO A 34 6.71 9.02 12.67
C PRO A 34 6.45 7.53 12.43
N VAL A 35 5.21 7.13 12.17
CA VAL A 35 4.84 5.74 11.91
C VAL A 35 4.68 5.52 10.40
N ALA A 36 5.44 4.57 9.86
CA ALA A 36 5.25 4.04 8.52
C ALA A 36 4.56 2.69 8.61
N ARG A 37 3.37 2.56 8.02
CA ARG A 37 2.68 1.28 7.84
C ARG A 37 3.17 0.65 6.54
N VAL A 38 3.91 -0.42 6.68
CA VAL A 38 4.63 -1.08 5.57
C VAL A 38 3.93 -2.37 5.18
N LEU A 39 3.62 -2.48 3.88
CA LEU A 39 3.26 -3.75 3.25
C LEU A 39 4.54 -4.48 2.86
N LEU A 40 4.76 -5.68 3.40
CA LEU A 40 5.96 -6.47 3.09
C LEU A 40 5.88 -7.09 1.69
N ASP A 41 7.01 -7.16 1.02
CA ASP A 41 7.15 -7.88 -0.26
C ASP A 41 7.25 -9.40 0.01
N SER A 42 6.10 -9.98 0.34
CA SER A 42 5.98 -11.40 0.68
C SER A 42 4.81 -12.05 -0.04
N PRO A 43 4.97 -13.26 -0.59
CA PRO A 43 3.88 -14.02 -1.20
C PRO A 43 3.00 -14.73 -0.16
N LEU A 44 3.31 -14.61 1.13
CA LEU A 44 2.62 -15.35 2.19
C LEU A 44 1.33 -14.61 2.60
N PRO A 45 0.13 -15.22 2.47
CA PRO A 45 -1.13 -14.55 2.75
C PRO A 45 -1.25 -14.01 4.18
N HIS A 46 -0.70 -14.67 5.17
CA HIS A 46 -0.73 -14.22 6.57
C HIS A 46 0.14 -12.98 6.83
N LEU A 47 1.03 -12.62 5.90
CA LEU A 47 1.83 -11.40 5.91
C LEU A 47 1.25 -10.28 5.05
N ASP A 48 0.12 -10.52 4.36
CA ASP A 48 -0.59 -9.49 3.59
C ASP A 48 -1.39 -8.56 4.50
N ARG A 49 -0.66 -7.89 5.38
CA ARG A 49 -1.16 -6.87 6.30
C ARG A 49 -0.10 -5.79 6.48
N LEU A 50 -0.49 -4.67 7.05
CA LEU A 50 0.42 -3.57 7.32
C LEU A 50 1.14 -3.80 8.65
N PHE A 51 2.44 -3.49 8.66
CA PHE A 51 3.30 -3.56 9.83
C PHE A 51 3.84 -2.18 10.14
N ASP A 52 3.76 -1.80 11.40
CA ASP A 52 4.19 -0.48 11.87
C ASP A 52 5.70 -0.42 12.11
N TYR A 53 6.34 0.57 11.51
CA TYR A 53 7.75 0.89 11.68
C TYR A 53 7.91 2.36 12.03
N ARG A 54 8.95 2.68 12.80
CA ARG A 54 9.30 4.08 13.07
C ARG A 54 10.09 4.64 11.91
N VAL A 55 9.76 5.85 11.49
CA VAL A 55 10.54 6.59 10.51
C VAL A 55 11.62 7.40 11.24
N PRO A 56 12.90 7.17 10.94
CA PRO A 56 13.99 8.01 11.45
C PRO A 56 13.93 9.42 10.85
N PRO A 57 14.32 10.49 11.58
CA PRO A 57 14.29 11.86 11.07
C PRO A 57 15.07 12.08 9.77
N ASP A 58 16.19 11.40 9.62
CA ASP A 58 17.05 11.47 8.42
C ASP A 58 16.42 10.83 7.17
N LEU A 59 15.39 9.98 7.36
CA LEU A 59 14.65 9.36 6.27
C LEU A 59 13.26 9.99 6.02
N ASP A 60 12.86 10.98 6.81
CA ASP A 60 11.48 11.49 6.80
C ASP A 60 11.02 11.97 5.42
N THR A 61 11.80 12.81 4.77
CA THR A 61 11.49 13.33 3.43
C THR A 61 11.45 12.23 2.37
N ALA A 62 12.36 11.25 2.43
CA ALA A 62 12.45 10.19 1.46
C ALA A 62 11.41 9.07 1.69
N ALA A 63 10.95 8.90 2.95
CA ALA A 63 10.00 7.86 3.34
C ALA A 63 8.54 8.27 3.08
N ALA A 64 8.24 8.76 1.87
CA ALA A 64 6.89 9.11 1.46
C ALA A 64 6.01 7.86 1.24
N VAL A 65 4.68 8.05 1.30
CA VAL A 65 3.72 7.00 0.92
C VAL A 65 3.98 6.56 -0.53
N GLY A 66 3.96 5.26 -0.78
CA GLY A 66 4.23 4.67 -2.09
C GLY A 66 5.70 4.38 -2.38
N THR A 67 6.63 4.74 -1.50
CA THR A 67 8.06 4.47 -1.71
C THR A 67 8.45 3.04 -1.31
N ARG A 68 9.50 2.53 -1.96
CA ARG A 68 10.10 1.23 -1.61
C ARG A 68 11.06 1.37 -0.44
N VAL A 69 10.92 0.51 0.54
CA VAL A 69 11.75 0.50 1.76
C VAL A 69 12.35 -0.88 2.03
N THR A 70 13.41 -0.87 2.84
CA THR A 70 13.94 -2.07 3.49
C THR A 70 13.69 -1.94 4.98
N VAL A 71 13.12 -2.97 5.58
CA VAL A 71 12.80 -3.06 7.01
C VAL A 71 13.37 -4.35 7.60
N ARG A 72 13.44 -4.45 8.91
CA ARG A 72 13.79 -5.70 9.59
C ARG A 72 12.51 -6.42 10.01
N PHE A 73 12.32 -7.65 9.52
CA PHE A 73 11.19 -8.50 9.86
C PHE A 73 11.67 -9.92 10.14
N GLY A 74 11.25 -10.51 11.27
CA GLY A 74 11.65 -11.87 11.65
C GLY A 74 13.17 -12.08 11.75
N GLY A 75 13.93 -11.02 12.10
CA GLY A 75 15.39 -11.08 12.18
C GLY A 75 16.13 -10.84 10.86
N GLN A 76 15.42 -10.77 9.73
CA GLN A 76 15.99 -10.59 8.38
C GLN A 76 15.62 -9.22 7.80
N GLU A 77 16.42 -8.77 6.83
CA GLU A 77 16.06 -7.60 6.00
C GLU A 77 15.07 -8.02 4.94
N THR A 78 13.92 -7.33 4.93
CA THR A 78 12.81 -7.58 4.02
C THR A 78 12.46 -6.30 3.28
N ARG A 79 12.12 -6.41 2.01
CA ARG A 79 11.61 -5.30 1.20
C ARG A 79 10.13 -5.10 1.48
N GLY A 80 9.66 -3.87 1.21
CA GLY A 80 8.25 -3.52 1.30
C GLY A 80 7.98 -2.14 0.72
N TRP A 81 6.75 -1.71 0.85
CA TRP A 81 6.30 -0.39 0.41
C TRP A 81 5.61 0.31 1.57
N ILE A 82 5.86 1.61 1.73
CA ILE A 82 5.12 2.43 2.67
C ILE A 82 3.70 2.61 2.11
N TRP A 83 2.73 2.02 2.79
CA TRP A 83 1.32 2.10 2.42
C TRP A 83 0.64 3.31 3.04
N GLU A 84 1.00 3.64 4.27
CA GLU A 84 0.46 4.77 5.02
C GLU A 84 1.53 5.39 5.91
N ARG A 85 1.33 6.66 6.27
CA ARG A 85 2.10 7.38 7.29
C ARG A 85 1.13 7.91 8.37
N GLY A 86 1.55 7.92 9.61
CA GLY A 86 0.75 8.42 10.72
C GLY A 86 1.54 8.71 11.98
N GLY A 87 0.84 9.22 13.02
CA GLY A 87 1.42 9.53 14.33
C GLY A 87 1.14 8.47 15.39
N THR A 88 0.26 7.50 15.14
CA THR A 88 -0.21 6.52 16.13
C THR A 88 0.05 5.09 15.69
N THR A 89 0.17 4.20 16.67
CA THR A 89 0.29 2.75 16.47
C THR A 89 -0.50 1.98 17.51
N THR A 90 -0.94 0.79 17.17
CA THR A 90 -1.49 -0.19 18.11
C THR A 90 -0.46 -1.20 18.60
N HIS A 91 0.77 -1.11 18.11
CA HIS A 91 1.84 -2.03 18.51
C HIS A 91 2.28 -1.75 19.96
N PRO A 92 2.22 -2.72 20.87
CA PRO A 92 2.41 -2.48 22.30
C PRO A 92 3.86 -2.15 22.71
N GLY A 93 4.82 -2.33 21.80
CA GLY A 93 6.23 -2.14 22.06
C GLY A 93 6.86 -1.02 21.23
N ARG A 94 8.17 -0.83 21.44
CA ARG A 94 8.95 0.12 20.65
C ARG A 94 9.01 -0.31 19.19
N LEU A 95 8.63 0.59 18.27
CA LEU A 95 8.70 0.34 16.84
C LEU A 95 10.14 0.22 16.35
N VAL A 96 10.39 -0.81 15.56
CA VAL A 96 11.65 -0.99 14.82
C VAL A 96 11.77 0.10 13.76
N PRO A 97 12.92 0.75 13.56
CA PRO A 97 13.07 1.76 12.54
C PRO A 97 13.09 1.17 11.14
N VAL A 98 12.57 1.95 10.16
CA VAL A 98 12.86 1.73 8.74
C VAL A 98 14.37 1.76 8.56
N ARG A 99 14.92 0.79 7.88
CA ARG A 99 16.38 0.66 7.70
C ARG A 99 16.89 1.55 6.59
N ARG A 100 16.15 1.61 5.49
CA ARG A 100 16.55 2.34 4.31
C ARG A 100 15.35 2.58 3.40
N VAL A 101 15.31 3.76 2.78
CA VAL A 101 14.47 4.02 1.61
C VAL A 101 15.27 3.60 0.37
N VAL A 102 14.71 2.71 -0.44
CA VAL A 102 15.39 2.15 -1.64
C VAL A 102 15.42 3.17 -2.77
N SER A 103 14.33 3.92 -2.89
CA SER A 103 14.18 5.05 -3.82
C SER A 103 13.17 6.01 -3.20
N ASP A 104 13.45 7.30 -3.27
CA ASP A 104 12.56 8.37 -2.81
C ASP A 104 11.43 8.68 -3.83
N LEU A 105 11.41 7.99 -4.96
CA LEU A 105 10.30 8.07 -5.92
C LEU A 105 9.14 7.19 -5.47
N PRO A 106 7.93 7.76 -5.25
CA PRO A 106 6.73 7.00 -4.96
C PRO A 106 6.31 6.21 -6.20
N VAL A 107 6.50 4.90 -6.17
CA VAL A 107 6.10 4.01 -7.28
C VAL A 107 4.64 3.57 -7.18
N LEU A 108 4.03 3.69 -5.99
CA LEU A 108 2.62 3.42 -5.76
C LEU A 108 1.90 4.73 -5.52
N THR A 109 1.08 5.14 -6.48
CA THR A 109 0.16 6.27 -6.31
C THR A 109 -1.11 5.84 -5.61
N GLY A 110 -1.90 6.77 -5.07
CA GLY A 110 -3.19 6.47 -4.44
C GLY A 110 -4.12 5.63 -5.34
N PRO A 111 -4.37 6.01 -6.60
CA PRO A 111 -5.15 5.20 -7.52
C PRO A 111 -4.58 3.80 -7.78
N THR A 112 -3.25 3.68 -7.90
CA THR A 112 -2.59 2.38 -8.07
C THR A 112 -2.78 1.50 -6.84
N MET A 113 -2.65 2.05 -5.64
CA MET A 113 -2.87 1.32 -4.38
C MET A 113 -4.32 0.84 -4.25
N ALA A 114 -5.29 1.67 -4.61
CA ALA A 114 -6.70 1.30 -4.62
C ALA A 114 -6.98 0.17 -5.62
N LEU A 115 -6.38 0.22 -6.82
CA LEU A 115 -6.49 -0.86 -7.81
C LEU A 115 -5.88 -2.17 -7.29
N ILE A 116 -4.67 -2.12 -6.72
CA ILE A 116 -4.00 -3.29 -6.14
C ILE A 116 -4.87 -3.93 -5.07
N GLN A 117 -5.44 -3.13 -4.17
CA GLN A 117 -6.34 -3.60 -3.13
C GLN A 117 -7.58 -4.30 -3.73
N ALA A 118 -8.26 -3.65 -4.68
CA ALA A 118 -9.46 -4.19 -5.31
C ALA A 118 -9.19 -5.51 -6.07
N VAL A 119 -8.05 -5.61 -6.77
CA VAL A 119 -7.66 -6.84 -7.47
C VAL A 119 -7.36 -7.96 -6.48
N ALA A 120 -6.59 -7.70 -5.43
CA ALA A 120 -6.27 -8.69 -4.41
C ALA A 120 -7.54 -9.22 -3.72
N GLU A 121 -8.45 -8.35 -3.33
CA GLU A 121 -9.74 -8.72 -2.72
C GLU A 121 -10.59 -9.57 -3.66
N ARG A 122 -10.70 -9.19 -4.94
CA ARG A 122 -11.53 -9.91 -5.90
C ARG A 122 -10.97 -11.29 -6.25
N THR A 123 -9.66 -11.46 -6.21
CA THR A 123 -8.99 -12.72 -6.59
C THR A 123 -8.60 -13.57 -5.40
N ALA A 124 -8.91 -13.15 -4.17
CA ALA A 124 -8.40 -13.72 -2.92
C ALA A 124 -6.85 -13.86 -2.95
N GLY A 125 -6.19 -12.91 -3.64
CA GLY A 125 -4.75 -12.87 -3.84
C GLY A 125 -4.03 -12.04 -2.77
N VAL A 126 -2.70 -12.01 -2.87
CA VAL A 126 -1.82 -11.22 -2.02
C VAL A 126 -1.46 -9.91 -2.73
N ARG A 127 -1.59 -8.77 -2.04
CA ARG A 127 -1.27 -7.44 -2.62
C ARG A 127 0.15 -7.37 -3.17
N ALA A 128 1.11 -7.99 -2.50
CA ALA A 128 2.50 -8.01 -2.97
C ALA A 128 2.65 -8.67 -4.35
N ASP A 129 1.87 -9.72 -4.66
CA ASP A 129 1.89 -10.35 -5.97
C ASP A 129 1.28 -9.45 -7.05
N VAL A 130 0.17 -8.76 -6.72
CA VAL A 130 -0.44 -7.79 -7.63
C VAL A 130 0.54 -6.64 -7.91
N ILE A 131 1.28 -6.15 -6.89
CA ILE A 131 2.31 -5.12 -7.07
C ILE A 131 3.41 -5.60 -8.03
N ARG A 132 3.87 -6.84 -7.91
CA ARG A 132 4.91 -7.38 -8.81
C ARG A 132 4.47 -7.44 -10.27
N LEU A 133 3.17 -7.57 -10.51
CA LEU A 133 2.59 -7.53 -11.87
C LEU A 133 2.40 -6.09 -12.37
N ALA A 134 1.98 -5.18 -11.48
CA ALA A 134 1.61 -3.81 -11.84
C ALA A 134 2.82 -2.86 -11.87
N VAL A 135 3.85 -3.12 -11.07
CA VAL A 135 5.01 -2.23 -10.92
C VAL A 135 6.27 -2.94 -11.39
N PRO A 136 6.93 -2.44 -12.45
CA PRO A 136 8.12 -3.06 -12.98
C PRO A 136 9.26 -3.10 -11.96
N ALA A 137 10.21 -4.01 -12.18
CA ALA A 137 11.42 -4.06 -11.39
C ALA A 137 12.16 -2.72 -11.43
N ARG A 138 12.83 -2.37 -10.33
CA ARG A 138 13.55 -1.11 -10.22
C ARG A 138 14.66 -1.00 -11.26
N HIS A 139 14.65 0.08 -12.02
CA HIS A 139 15.70 0.46 -12.95
C HIS A 139 16.34 1.77 -12.48
N THR A 140 17.51 1.68 -11.83
CA THR A 140 18.19 2.85 -11.23
C THR A 140 18.48 3.96 -12.23
N ALA A 141 18.93 3.59 -13.45
CA ALA A 141 19.21 4.57 -14.49
C ALA A 141 17.95 5.33 -14.93
N THR A 142 16.81 4.64 -15.04
CA THR A 142 15.52 5.24 -15.38
C THR A 142 15.03 6.17 -14.26
N GLU A 143 15.16 5.76 -13.00
CA GLU A 143 14.76 6.60 -11.87
C GLU A 143 15.58 7.90 -11.80
N LEU A 144 16.88 7.85 -12.10
CA LEU A 144 17.73 9.05 -12.19
C LEU A 144 17.29 9.97 -13.32
N SER A 145 17.00 9.40 -14.52
CA SER A 145 16.55 10.20 -15.66
C SER A 145 15.15 10.79 -15.46
N GLU A 146 14.28 10.11 -14.72
CA GLU A 146 12.96 10.66 -14.35
C GLU A 146 13.05 11.82 -13.37
N ARG A 147 13.99 11.83 -12.44
CA ARG A 147 14.23 13.00 -11.58
C ARG A 147 14.57 14.24 -12.39
N ASP A 148 15.40 14.08 -13.41
CA ASP A 148 15.77 15.17 -14.31
C ASP A 148 14.58 15.60 -15.19
N ARG A 149 13.73 14.64 -15.58
CA ARG A 149 12.54 14.89 -16.41
C ARG A 149 11.36 15.45 -15.64
N ALA A 150 11.19 15.14 -14.35
CA ALA A 150 10.11 15.66 -13.50
C ALA A 150 10.15 17.20 -13.38
N ALA A 151 11.28 17.83 -13.70
CA ALA A 151 11.41 19.28 -13.79
C ALA A 151 10.92 19.86 -15.13
N ALA A 152 10.68 19.03 -16.16
CA ALA A 152 10.20 19.50 -17.46
C ALA A 152 8.67 19.46 -17.52
N PRO A 153 8.01 20.51 -18.06
CA PRO A 153 6.57 20.48 -18.29
C PRO A 153 6.22 19.31 -19.18
N LEU A 154 5.20 18.54 -18.80
CA LEU A 154 4.67 17.50 -19.68
C LEU A 154 4.19 18.13 -20.99
N PRO A 155 4.50 17.55 -22.16
CA PRO A 155 3.96 18.04 -23.41
C PRO A 155 2.44 18.06 -23.34
N ARG A 156 1.86 19.20 -23.67
CA ARG A 156 0.41 19.33 -23.69
C ARG A 156 -0.12 18.49 -24.84
N TRP A 157 -1.10 17.66 -24.55
CA TRP A 157 -1.79 16.90 -25.59
C TRP A 157 -2.71 17.84 -26.36
N ASP A 158 -2.36 18.21 -27.60
CA ASP A 158 -3.06 19.24 -28.38
C ASP A 158 -4.18 18.67 -29.26
N GLY A 159 -4.45 17.39 -29.24
CA GLY A 159 -5.48 16.76 -30.02
C GLY A 159 -5.46 15.24 -29.99
N VAL A 160 -6.58 14.64 -30.39
CA VAL A 160 -6.68 13.20 -30.58
C VAL A 160 -5.88 12.82 -31.82
N PRO A 161 -4.83 11.97 -31.72
CA PRO A 161 -4.20 11.45 -32.93
C PRO A 161 -5.30 10.78 -33.75
N SER A 162 -5.47 11.17 -35.02
CA SER A 162 -6.34 10.39 -35.90
C SER A 162 -5.82 8.96 -35.90
N ALA A 163 -6.67 8.00 -35.59
CA ALA A 163 -6.35 6.59 -35.63
C ALA A 163 -6.05 6.20 -37.07
N LYS A 164 -4.82 6.47 -37.52
CA LYS A 164 -4.39 6.09 -38.85
C LYS A 164 -3.88 4.67 -38.86
N ALA A 165 -4.47 3.88 -39.75
CA ALA A 165 -4.02 2.58 -40.22
C ALA A 165 -3.67 1.54 -39.12
N GLY A 166 -4.61 0.69 -38.80
CA GLY A 166 -4.43 -0.46 -37.91
C GLY A 166 -5.29 -0.48 -36.66
N TRP A 167 -5.94 0.63 -36.32
CA TRP A 167 -6.87 0.72 -35.18
C TRP A 167 -8.33 0.58 -35.56
N ASP A 168 -8.64 0.62 -36.89
CA ASP A 168 -10.00 0.50 -37.41
C ASP A 168 -10.68 -0.80 -36.97
N VAL A 169 -9.88 -1.89 -36.85
CA VAL A 169 -10.37 -3.20 -36.37
C VAL A 169 -10.82 -3.16 -34.90
N TYR A 170 -10.33 -2.19 -34.12
CA TYR A 170 -10.60 -2.07 -32.68
C TYR A 170 -11.49 -0.88 -32.33
N SER A 171 -12.18 -0.26 -33.31
CA SER A 171 -12.95 0.96 -33.09
C SER A 171 -12.13 2.07 -32.41
N GLY A 172 -10.89 2.26 -32.85
CA GLY A 172 -9.94 3.17 -32.20
C GLY A 172 -10.42 4.62 -32.12
N ASP A 173 -11.15 5.10 -33.13
CA ASP A 173 -11.72 6.45 -33.15
C ASP A 173 -12.79 6.64 -32.07
N GLU A 174 -13.64 5.65 -31.81
CA GLU A 174 -14.62 5.69 -30.72
C GLU A 174 -13.93 5.71 -29.35
N LEU A 175 -12.88 4.91 -29.17
CA LEU A 175 -12.09 4.90 -27.93
C LEU A 175 -11.45 6.27 -27.69
N LEU A 176 -10.80 6.84 -28.69
CA LEU A 176 -10.13 8.13 -28.57
C LEU A 176 -11.14 9.27 -28.30
N THR A 177 -12.29 9.24 -28.95
CA THR A 177 -13.38 10.19 -28.68
C THR A 177 -13.90 10.06 -27.26
N SER A 178 -14.14 8.83 -26.79
CA SER A 178 -14.57 8.56 -25.41
C SER A 178 -13.56 9.01 -24.35
N LEU A 179 -12.27 8.95 -24.64
CA LEU A 179 -11.21 9.44 -23.74
C LEU A 179 -11.15 10.97 -23.73
N ALA A 180 -11.34 11.62 -24.87
CA ALA A 180 -11.37 13.09 -24.97
C ALA A 180 -12.56 13.71 -24.23
N ASP A 181 -13.73 13.05 -24.23
CA ASP A 181 -14.94 13.52 -23.55
C ASP A 181 -14.90 13.37 -22.01
N ARG A 182 -13.92 12.63 -21.49
CA ARG A 182 -13.78 12.38 -20.05
C ARG A 182 -12.67 13.18 -19.36
N GLY A 183 -11.90 13.92 -20.08
CA GLY A 183 -10.84 14.83 -19.60
C GLY A 183 -11.36 16.22 -19.45
#